data_e12769f3c98f670c5aef326653cdc0a8
#
_entry.id   e12769f3c98f670c5aef326653cdc0a8
#
_cell.length_a   1.000
_cell.length_b   1.000
_cell.length_c   1.000
_cell.angle_alpha   90.00
_cell.angle_beta   90.00
_cell.angle_gamma   90.00
#
_symmetry.space_group_name_H-M   'P 1'
#
loop_
_entity.id
_entity.type
_entity.pdbx_description
1 polymer ?
#
loop_
_entity_poly.entity_id
_entity_poly.type
_entity_poly.pdbx_seq_one_letter_code
_entity_poly.pdbx_strand_id
1 'polypeptide(L)'
;SVAAHFLLLPSYRRFPSDEEFGRDIQTRDLYNFRNRSFWLRRFENYGRKELVPVDEYTIEHIMPQNEKLSDSWKSCLGDDWQRVHQTKLHTLGNLTLTGYNSEYSDRPFVEKRDMEGGFKNSPLKVNELLGSLEVWNEQAINERAERLSRQALNVWASPKLPDDILEAYKPKSETTAKYTIEDHPFLLSAEMNPVYEAFRKEVMALDQCVTEEFLKLYVAYKAETNFVDIVPQAKKLRVTLNMKFSEINDPKGICRNVAGLGRWGNGQVELGLSTLDEVPYVLGLVRQSLEKQLGEIFES
;
A
#
# COMPACT_ATOMS: atom_id res chain seq x y z
N SER A 1 -15.59 -21.75 4.52
CA SER A 1 -14.13 -21.79 4.84
C SER A 1 -13.61 -20.38 5.07
N VAL A 2 -12.81 -20.15 6.10
CA VAL A 2 -12.16 -18.84 6.38
C VAL A 2 -11.31 -18.40 5.18
N ALA A 3 -10.56 -19.34 4.59
CA ALA A 3 -9.73 -19.04 3.41
C ALA A 3 -10.58 -18.58 2.21
N ALA A 4 -11.73 -19.23 1.94
CA ALA A 4 -12.63 -18.77 0.87
C ALA A 4 -13.13 -17.35 1.11
N HIS A 5 -13.45 -17.01 2.36
CA HIS A 5 -13.86 -15.66 2.72
C HIS A 5 -12.79 -14.64 2.35
N PHE A 6 -11.54 -14.82 2.79
CA PHE A 6 -10.45 -13.89 2.49
C PHE A 6 -10.08 -13.82 0.99
N LEU A 7 -10.22 -14.91 0.25
CA LEU A 7 -9.98 -14.89 -1.21
C LEU A 7 -11.07 -14.15 -1.99
N LEU A 8 -12.30 -14.11 -1.44
CA LEU A 8 -13.47 -13.53 -2.10
C LEU A 8 -13.84 -12.13 -1.58
N LEU A 9 -13.10 -11.60 -0.60
CA LEU A 9 -13.32 -10.24 -0.15
C LEU A 9 -13.14 -9.25 -1.31
N PRO A 10 -14.05 -8.30 -1.47
CA PRO A 10 -13.80 -7.14 -2.31
C PRO A 10 -12.78 -6.24 -1.62
N SER A 11 -11.92 -5.58 -2.39
CA SER A 11 -10.95 -4.61 -1.89
C SER A 11 -9.59 -5.17 -1.42
N TYR A 12 -8.75 -4.30 -0.88
CA TYR A 12 -7.40 -4.60 -0.34
C TYR A 12 -7.37 -5.60 0.84
N ARG A 13 -8.53 -5.95 1.41
CA ARG A 13 -8.66 -7.00 2.44
C ARG A 13 -8.60 -8.41 1.88
N ARG A 14 -8.75 -8.56 0.58
CA ARG A 14 -8.60 -9.88 -0.03
C ARG A 14 -7.18 -10.37 0.10
N PHE A 15 -7.02 -11.66 0.14
CA PHE A 15 -5.69 -12.25 0.04
C PHE A 15 -5.10 -11.90 -1.34
N PRO A 16 -3.92 -11.28 -1.41
CA PRO A 16 -3.33 -10.87 -2.69
C PRO A 16 -3.01 -12.09 -3.54
N SER A 17 -3.01 -11.93 -4.87
CA SER A 17 -2.47 -12.95 -5.75
C SER A 17 -0.96 -13.09 -5.56
N ASP A 18 -0.39 -14.23 -5.96
CA ASP A 18 1.05 -14.46 -5.89
C ASP A 18 1.83 -13.41 -6.71
N GLU A 19 1.25 -12.92 -7.83
CA GLU A 19 1.85 -11.87 -8.66
C GLU A 19 1.84 -10.51 -7.98
N GLU A 20 0.71 -10.13 -7.38
CA GLU A 20 0.59 -8.89 -6.62
C GLU A 20 1.54 -8.88 -5.43
N PHE A 21 1.52 -9.94 -4.63
CA PHE A 21 2.40 -10.06 -3.47
C PHE A 21 3.87 -10.05 -3.87
N GLY A 22 4.26 -10.80 -4.92
CA GLY A 22 5.63 -10.87 -5.41
C GLY A 22 6.15 -9.53 -5.94
N ARG A 23 5.29 -8.75 -6.62
CA ARG A 23 5.63 -7.40 -7.07
C ARG A 23 5.76 -6.43 -5.89
N ASP A 24 4.77 -6.41 -5.02
CA ASP A 24 4.69 -5.43 -3.95
C ASP A 24 5.79 -5.63 -2.89
N ILE A 25 6.12 -6.86 -2.52
CA ILE A 25 7.18 -7.14 -1.53
C ILE A 25 8.57 -6.68 -2.01
N GLN A 26 8.80 -6.58 -3.33
CA GLN A 26 10.07 -6.11 -3.88
C GLN A 26 10.24 -4.59 -3.79
N THR A 27 9.14 -3.85 -3.81
CA THR A 27 9.14 -2.39 -4.01
C THR A 27 8.69 -1.59 -2.80
N ARG A 28 7.92 -2.19 -1.90
CA ARG A 28 7.41 -1.51 -0.70
C ARG A 28 8.51 -1.20 0.31
N ASP A 29 8.30 -0.11 1.05
CA ASP A 29 9.06 0.18 2.27
C ASP A 29 8.70 -0.86 3.34
N LEU A 30 9.64 -1.76 3.61
CA LEU A 30 9.50 -2.81 4.62
C LEU A 30 10.22 -2.46 5.92
N TYR A 31 11.04 -1.41 5.93
CA TYR A 31 11.75 -0.99 7.13
C TYR A 31 10.85 -0.18 8.07
N ASN A 32 10.06 0.74 7.54
CA ASN A 32 9.14 1.55 8.35
C ASN A 32 7.82 0.83 8.66
N PHE A 33 7.67 -0.40 8.21
CA PHE A 33 6.52 -1.23 8.53
C PHE A 33 6.53 -1.62 10.02
N ARG A 34 5.36 -1.51 10.69
CA ARG A 34 5.21 -1.73 12.14
C ARG A 34 5.80 -3.05 12.62
N ASN A 35 5.61 -4.12 11.86
CA ASN A 35 6.06 -5.48 12.20
C ASN A 35 7.34 -5.89 11.46
N ARG A 36 8.19 -4.94 11.13
CA ARG A 36 9.42 -5.14 10.32
C ARG A 36 10.30 -6.31 10.77
N SER A 37 10.47 -6.48 12.08
CA SER A 37 11.31 -7.57 12.61
C SER A 37 10.65 -8.95 12.45
N PHE A 38 9.32 -9.02 12.50
CA PHE A 38 8.59 -10.28 12.41
C PHE A 38 8.75 -10.94 11.03
N TRP A 39 8.61 -10.19 9.94
CA TRP A 39 8.67 -10.78 8.60
C TRP A 39 10.08 -11.30 8.26
N LEU A 40 11.15 -10.58 8.63
CA LEU A 40 12.53 -11.05 8.43
C LEU A 40 12.83 -12.29 9.26
N ARG A 41 12.39 -12.33 10.52
CA ARG A 41 12.54 -13.51 11.39
C ARG A 41 11.82 -14.72 10.87
N ARG A 42 10.58 -14.53 10.41
CA ARG A 42 9.81 -15.61 9.80
C ARG A 42 10.47 -16.09 8.52
N PHE A 43 10.97 -15.19 7.71
CA PHE A 43 11.69 -15.49 6.48
C PHE A 43 12.94 -16.33 6.76
N GLU A 44 13.77 -15.90 7.72
CA GLU A 44 15.00 -16.59 8.12
C GLU A 44 14.72 -18.01 8.62
N ASN A 45 13.66 -18.20 9.41
CA ASN A 45 13.35 -19.49 10.05
C ASN A 45 12.48 -20.42 9.21
N TYR A 46 11.99 -19.96 8.06
CA TYR A 46 11.14 -20.79 7.22
C TYR A 46 11.89 -22.05 6.73
N GLY A 47 11.26 -23.23 6.97
CA GLY A 47 11.81 -24.52 6.57
C GLY A 47 13.08 -24.96 7.33
N ARG A 48 13.49 -24.25 8.39
CA ARG A 48 14.54 -24.73 9.29
C ARG A 48 13.96 -25.74 10.28
N LYS A 49 14.68 -26.84 10.50
CA LYS A 49 14.36 -27.80 11.57
C LYS A 49 14.80 -27.24 12.94
N GLU A 50 15.95 -26.58 12.95
CA GLU A 50 16.48 -25.87 14.12
C GLU A 50 16.36 -24.38 13.89
N LEU A 51 15.59 -23.72 14.76
CA LEU A 51 15.32 -22.31 14.64
C LEU A 51 16.57 -21.49 15.07
N VAL A 52 16.88 -20.49 14.29
CA VAL A 52 17.88 -19.50 14.67
C VAL A 52 17.23 -18.50 15.64
N PRO A 53 17.82 -18.23 16.82
CA PRO A 53 17.32 -17.24 17.76
C PRO A 53 17.59 -15.81 17.24
N VAL A 54 16.81 -15.36 16.26
CA VAL A 54 17.01 -14.07 15.59
C VAL A 54 16.52 -12.87 16.41
N ASP A 55 16.10 -13.07 17.65
CA ASP A 55 15.61 -11.99 18.53
C ASP A 55 16.71 -11.00 18.92
N GLU A 56 17.97 -11.45 18.90
CA GLU A 56 19.16 -10.63 19.16
C GLU A 56 19.70 -9.93 17.90
N TYR A 57 19.17 -10.26 16.72
CA TYR A 57 19.59 -9.66 15.46
C TYR A 57 18.80 -8.39 15.18
N THR A 58 19.47 -7.44 14.57
CA THR A 58 18.88 -6.16 14.12
C THR A 58 18.73 -6.13 12.60
N ILE A 59 17.85 -5.28 12.12
CA ILE A 59 17.73 -5.03 10.68
C ILE A 59 18.87 -4.14 10.25
N GLU A 60 19.61 -4.60 9.25
CA GLU A 60 20.71 -3.89 8.60
C GLU A 60 20.30 -3.43 7.20
N HIS A 61 20.69 -2.22 6.85
CA HIS A 61 20.69 -1.72 5.48
C HIS A 61 22.03 -2.00 4.83
N ILE A 62 22.07 -2.90 3.85
CA ILE A 62 23.34 -3.23 3.16
C ILE A 62 23.93 -1.97 2.53
N MET A 63 23.16 -1.23 1.72
CA MET A 63 23.43 0.16 1.34
C MET A 63 22.98 1.05 2.50
N PRO A 64 23.87 1.85 3.11
CA PRO A 64 23.59 2.52 4.37
C PRO A 64 22.54 3.62 4.28
N GLN A 65 21.93 3.95 5.41
CA GLN A 65 20.87 4.96 5.50
C GLN A 65 21.37 6.40 5.39
N ASN A 66 22.67 6.64 5.59
CA ASN A 66 23.24 7.97 5.55
C ASN A 66 23.01 8.62 4.17
N GLU A 67 22.32 9.74 4.12
CA GLU A 67 22.09 10.49 2.87
C GLU A 67 23.40 10.99 2.24
N LYS A 68 24.44 11.19 3.07
CA LYS A 68 25.77 11.58 2.62
C LYS A 68 26.64 10.35 2.37
N LEU A 69 26.30 9.59 1.35
CA LEU A 69 27.05 8.41 0.96
C LEU A 69 28.51 8.77 0.63
N SER A 70 29.43 7.86 0.97
CA SER A 70 30.83 7.96 0.59
C SER A 70 30.99 7.88 -0.95
N ASP A 71 32.11 8.36 -1.46
CA ASP A 71 32.41 8.30 -2.89
C ASP A 71 32.50 6.85 -3.40
N SER A 72 32.93 5.93 -2.55
CA SER A 72 32.89 4.49 -2.85
C SER A 72 31.46 4.00 -3.09
N TRP A 73 30.50 4.39 -2.24
CA TRP A 73 29.10 4.04 -2.45
C TRP A 73 28.51 4.69 -3.70
N LYS A 74 28.77 5.99 -3.93
CA LYS A 74 28.28 6.70 -5.12
C LYS A 74 28.82 6.05 -6.39
N SER A 75 30.10 5.72 -6.43
CA SER A 75 30.72 5.03 -7.57
C SER A 75 30.11 3.66 -7.81
N CYS A 76 29.78 2.92 -6.75
CA CYS A 76 29.17 1.59 -6.84
C CYS A 76 27.74 1.64 -7.37
N LEU A 77 26.96 2.66 -6.96
CA LEU A 77 25.57 2.85 -7.37
C LEU A 77 25.42 3.53 -8.74
N GLY A 78 26.47 4.21 -9.22
CA GLY A 78 26.49 4.91 -10.50
C GLY A 78 25.96 6.34 -10.45
N ASP A 79 25.79 6.94 -11.62
CA ASP A 79 25.41 8.36 -11.76
C ASP A 79 24.04 8.66 -11.15
N ASP A 80 23.13 7.70 -11.13
CA ASP A 80 21.78 7.82 -10.57
C ASP A 80 21.72 7.44 -9.07
N TRP A 81 22.83 7.48 -8.33
CA TRP A 81 22.88 6.99 -6.95
C TRP A 81 21.84 7.60 -6.02
N GLN A 82 21.46 8.89 -6.19
CA GLN A 82 20.41 9.52 -5.38
C GLN A 82 19.06 8.83 -5.57
N ARG A 83 18.66 8.59 -6.82
CA ARG A 83 17.43 7.86 -7.15
C ARG A 83 17.46 6.44 -6.57
N VAL A 84 18.57 5.73 -6.76
CA VAL A 84 18.73 4.36 -6.24
C VAL A 84 18.63 4.36 -4.71
N HIS A 85 19.34 5.27 -4.04
CA HIS A 85 19.28 5.41 -2.58
C HIS A 85 17.84 5.68 -2.12
N GLN A 86 17.17 6.67 -2.70
CA GLN A 86 15.81 7.05 -2.31
C GLN A 86 14.79 5.94 -2.56
N THR A 87 14.90 5.20 -3.66
CA THR A 87 13.88 4.22 -4.06
C THR A 87 14.14 2.82 -3.53
N LYS A 88 15.40 2.45 -3.22
CA LYS A 88 15.78 1.09 -2.84
C LYS A 88 16.16 0.94 -1.36
N LEU A 89 16.37 2.03 -0.64
CA LEU A 89 16.91 2.01 0.72
C LEU A 89 16.14 1.04 1.64
N HIS A 90 14.83 1.16 1.69
CA HIS A 90 13.96 0.44 2.62
C HIS A 90 13.27 -0.78 2.01
N THR A 91 13.70 -1.21 0.83
CA THR A 91 13.09 -2.37 0.13
C THR A 91 13.72 -3.70 0.54
N LEU A 92 13.01 -4.79 0.27
CA LEU A 92 13.43 -6.16 0.54
C LEU A 92 14.87 -6.45 0.05
N GLY A 93 15.22 -5.93 -1.13
CA GLY A 93 16.53 -6.14 -1.72
C GLY A 93 17.67 -5.61 -0.87
N ASN A 94 17.47 -4.52 -0.16
CA ASN A 94 18.51 -3.86 0.62
C ASN A 94 18.47 -4.16 2.13
N LEU A 95 17.44 -4.81 2.63
CA LEU A 95 17.29 -5.14 4.06
C LEU A 95 17.78 -6.54 4.38
N THR A 96 18.46 -6.68 5.52
CA THR A 96 18.90 -7.96 6.03
C THR A 96 18.93 -8.00 7.56
N LEU A 97 19.39 -9.10 8.14
CA LEU A 97 19.60 -9.27 9.57
C LEU A 97 21.09 -9.42 9.88
N THR A 98 21.53 -8.80 10.97
CA THR A 98 22.88 -8.95 11.48
C THR A 98 22.95 -8.74 12.99
N GLY A 99 23.92 -9.34 13.65
CA GLY A 99 24.34 -9.02 15.01
C GLY A 99 25.43 -7.93 15.08
N TYR A 100 25.93 -7.45 13.94
CA TYR A 100 27.07 -6.56 13.80
C TYR A 100 26.71 -5.19 13.18
N ASN A 101 25.52 -4.71 13.45
CA ASN A 101 24.99 -3.49 12.81
C ASN A 101 25.86 -2.25 13.11
N SER A 102 26.33 -2.11 14.35
CA SER A 102 27.24 -1.02 14.78
C SER A 102 28.55 -1.06 14.04
N GLU A 103 29.12 -2.25 13.83
CA GLU A 103 30.39 -2.47 13.16
C GLU A 103 30.27 -2.26 11.65
N TYR A 104 29.12 -2.58 11.07
CA TYR A 104 28.82 -2.37 9.63
C TYR A 104 28.77 -0.89 9.30
N SER A 105 28.00 -0.12 10.07
CA SER A 105 27.86 1.32 9.87
C SER A 105 27.76 1.72 8.37
N ASP A 106 28.44 2.76 7.95
CA ASP A 106 28.48 3.26 6.57
C ASP A 106 29.61 2.64 5.71
N ARG A 107 30.22 1.54 6.17
CA ARG A 107 31.36 0.91 5.47
C ARG A 107 30.96 0.51 4.03
N PRO A 108 31.91 0.55 3.09
CA PRO A 108 31.74 -0.03 1.77
C PRO A 108 31.28 -1.48 1.82
N PHE A 109 30.52 -1.92 0.81
CA PHE A 109 29.98 -3.28 0.76
C PHE A 109 31.01 -4.37 0.93
N VAL A 110 32.17 -4.24 0.26
CA VAL A 110 33.27 -5.22 0.34
C VAL A 110 33.80 -5.36 1.75
N GLU A 111 33.90 -4.25 2.50
CA GLU A 111 34.32 -4.29 3.91
C GLU A 111 33.26 -4.99 4.77
N LYS A 112 31.96 -4.65 4.62
CA LYS A 112 30.84 -5.35 5.30
C LYS A 112 30.83 -6.85 4.99
N ARG A 113 31.22 -7.21 3.76
CA ARG A 113 31.28 -8.60 3.31
C ARG A 113 32.39 -9.37 4.00
N ASP A 114 33.64 -8.83 4.00
CA ASP A 114 34.87 -9.55 4.32
C ASP A 114 35.35 -9.40 5.78
N MET A 115 34.77 -8.44 6.52
CA MET A 115 35.14 -8.24 7.94
C MET A 115 34.75 -9.43 8.82
N GLU A 116 35.26 -9.48 10.04
CA GLU A 116 34.80 -10.44 11.06
C GLU A 116 33.30 -10.24 11.33
N GLY A 117 32.52 -11.32 11.30
CA GLY A 117 31.07 -11.22 11.37
C GLY A 117 30.39 -10.71 10.09
N GLY A 118 31.18 -10.53 9.02
CA GLY A 118 30.71 -10.03 7.73
C GLY A 118 29.80 -11.03 6.97
N PHE A 119 29.21 -10.57 5.88
CA PHE A 119 28.25 -11.36 5.10
C PHE A 119 28.82 -12.68 4.59
N LYS A 120 30.12 -12.75 4.32
CA LYS A 120 30.81 -13.95 3.84
C LYS A 120 30.73 -15.13 4.82
N ASN A 121 30.70 -14.82 6.11
CA ASN A 121 30.68 -15.81 7.19
C ASN A 121 29.33 -15.87 7.92
N SER A 122 28.32 -15.17 7.40
CA SER A 122 27.00 -15.13 8.04
C SER A 122 26.27 -16.48 7.91
N PRO A 123 25.77 -17.06 9.01
CA PRO A 123 25.00 -18.32 8.98
C PRO A 123 23.53 -18.11 8.58
N LEU A 124 23.12 -16.85 8.33
CA LEU A 124 21.74 -16.51 8.06
C LEU A 124 21.37 -16.78 6.60
N LYS A 125 20.21 -17.41 6.38
CA LYS A 125 19.66 -17.65 5.03
C LYS A 125 19.40 -16.36 4.26
N VAL A 126 18.95 -15.30 4.95
CA VAL A 126 18.72 -14.00 4.32
C VAL A 126 20.01 -13.38 3.78
N ASN A 127 21.17 -13.79 4.29
CA ASN A 127 22.50 -13.34 3.86
C ASN A 127 23.13 -14.26 2.80
N GLU A 128 22.47 -15.36 2.47
CA GLU A 128 22.96 -16.27 1.44
C GLU A 128 23.27 -15.54 0.13
N LEU A 129 24.40 -15.85 -0.48
CA LEU A 129 24.96 -15.23 -1.68
C LEU A 129 25.57 -13.83 -1.48
N LEU A 130 25.30 -13.09 -0.39
CA LEU A 130 25.95 -11.79 -0.17
C LEU A 130 27.47 -11.90 -0.12
N GLY A 131 27.99 -12.98 0.47
CA GLY A 131 29.42 -13.24 0.58
C GLY A 131 30.14 -13.49 -0.75
N SER A 132 29.41 -13.79 -1.83
CA SER A 132 29.96 -14.05 -3.17
C SER A 132 29.89 -12.85 -4.11
N LEU A 133 29.20 -11.77 -3.72
CA LEU A 133 29.05 -10.58 -4.55
C LEU A 133 30.28 -9.67 -4.42
N GLU A 134 30.73 -9.13 -5.53
CA GLU A 134 31.85 -8.17 -5.54
C GLU A 134 31.38 -6.70 -5.44
N VAL A 135 30.14 -6.42 -5.86
CA VAL A 135 29.57 -5.09 -5.86
C VAL A 135 28.14 -5.10 -5.34
N TRP A 136 27.72 -3.98 -4.75
CA TRP A 136 26.36 -3.77 -4.30
C TRP A 136 25.74 -2.55 -5.01
N ASN A 137 25.25 -2.77 -6.19
CA ASN A 137 24.63 -1.76 -7.05
C ASN A 137 23.11 -2.01 -7.20
N GLU A 138 22.41 -1.18 -7.97
CA GLU A 138 20.97 -1.32 -8.19
C GLU A 138 20.60 -2.69 -8.75
N GLN A 139 21.41 -3.23 -9.67
CA GLN A 139 21.18 -4.56 -10.24
C GLN A 139 21.23 -5.65 -9.17
N ALA A 140 22.26 -5.65 -8.31
CA ALA A 140 22.40 -6.62 -7.22
C ALA A 140 21.24 -6.52 -6.20
N ILE A 141 20.77 -5.29 -5.89
CA ILE A 141 19.60 -5.06 -5.05
C ILE A 141 18.34 -5.66 -5.67
N ASN A 142 18.11 -5.41 -6.96
CA ASN A 142 16.93 -5.90 -7.68
C ASN A 142 16.94 -7.44 -7.81
N GLU A 143 18.06 -8.03 -8.19
CA GLU A 143 18.22 -9.50 -8.30
C GLU A 143 17.99 -10.18 -6.96
N ARG A 144 18.51 -9.60 -5.87
CA ARG A 144 18.25 -10.10 -4.53
C ARG A 144 16.79 -9.95 -4.14
N ALA A 145 16.15 -8.81 -4.43
CA ALA A 145 14.73 -8.59 -4.17
C ALA A 145 13.87 -9.63 -4.90
N GLU A 146 14.16 -9.90 -6.18
CA GLU A 146 13.46 -10.90 -6.98
C GLU A 146 13.65 -12.32 -6.41
N ARG A 147 14.88 -12.69 -6.05
CA ARG A 147 15.16 -14.00 -5.43
C ARG A 147 14.41 -14.18 -4.11
N LEU A 148 14.47 -13.17 -3.23
CA LEU A 148 13.79 -13.20 -1.94
C LEU A 148 12.27 -13.17 -2.09
N SER A 149 11.71 -12.46 -3.09
CA SER A 149 10.27 -12.48 -3.34
C SER A 149 9.75 -13.84 -3.75
N ARG A 150 10.50 -14.59 -4.58
CA ARG A 150 10.18 -15.99 -4.90
C ARG A 150 10.19 -16.91 -3.67
N GLN A 151 11.11 -16.69 -2.75
CA GLN A 151 11.11 -17.43 -1.47
C GLN A 151 9.93 -17.02 -0.58
N ALA A 152 9.58 -15.74 -0.57
CA ALA A 152 8.47 -15.19 0.22
C ALA A 152 7.12 -15.84 -0.17
N LEU A 153 6.90 -16.18 -1.43
CA LEU A 153 5.72 -16.93 -1.89
C LEU A 153 5.57 -18.30 -1.22
N ASN A 154 6.67 -18.92 -0.80
CA ASN A 154 6.61 -20.16 -0.02
C ASN A 154 6.36 -19.90 1.46
N VAL A 155 6.93 -18.82 2.01
CA VAL A 155 6.77 -18.43 3.43
C VAL A 155 5.33 -18.01 3.72
N TRP A 156 4.71 -17.29 2.78
CA TRP A 156 3.34 -16.77 2.84
C TRP A 156 2.52 -17.26 1.64
N ALA A 157 2.44 -18.57 1.51
CA ALA A 157 1.72 -19.18 0.41
C ALA A 157 0.24 -18.76 0.42
N SER A 158 -0.26 -18.35 -0.74
CA SER A 158 -1.69 -18.08 -0.92
C SER A 158 -2.51 -19.35 -0.69
N PRO A 159 -3.65 -19.28 0.01
CA PRO A 159 -4.55 -20.40 0.14
C PRO A 159 -5.03 -20.87 -1.24
N LYS A 160 -4.83 -22.14 -1.56
CA LYS A 160 -5.36 -22.74 -2.79
C LYS A 160 -6.60 -23.54 -2.43
N LEU A 161 -7.74 -23.14 -2.96
CA LEU A 161 -9.02 -23.81 -2.78
C LEU A 161 -9.54 -24.27 -4.15
N PRO A 162 -10.19 -25.44 -4.20
CA PRO A 162 -10.92 -25.89 -5.39
C PRO A 162 -12.00 -24.87 -5.79
N ASP A 163 -12.25 -24.77 -7.09
CA ASP A 163 -13.21 -23.78 -7.64
C ASP A 163 -14.64 -24.00 -7.14
N ASP A 164 -15.05 -25.24 -6.93
CA ASP A 164 -16.35 -25.60 -6.37
C ASP A 164 -16.53 -25.06 -4.95
N ILE A 165 -15.47 -25.09 -4.15
CA ILE A 165 -15.47 -24.48 -2.82
C ILE A 165 -15.57 -22.96 -2.92
N LEU A 166 -14.81 -22.33 -3.81
CA LEU A 166 -14.88 -20.88 -4.01
C LEU A 166 -16.28 -20.45 -4.47
N GLU A 167 -16.86 -21.16 -5.44
CA GLU A 167 -18.22 -20.88 -5.93
C GLU A 167 -19.27 -21.01 -4.81
N ALA A 168 -19.16 -22.00 -3.94
CA ALA A 168 -20.08 -22.20 -2.83
C ALA A 168 -20.07 -21.05 -1.79
N TYR A 169 -18.95 -20.31 -1.72
CA TYR A 169 -18.77 -19.19 -0.82
C TYR A 169 -18.83 -17.82 -1.50
N LYS A 170 -18.97 -17.77 -2.83
CA LYS A 170 -19.25 -16.50 -3.50
C LYS A 170 -20.49 -15.89 -2.88
N PRO A 171 -20.47 -14.60 -2.51
CA PRO A 171 -21.67 -13.92 -2.08
C PRO A 171 -22.72 -14.18 -3.14
N LYS A 172 -23.84 -14.83 -2.79
CA LYS A 172 -25.01 -14.84 -3.66
C LYS A 172 -25.29 -13.38 -3.89
N SER A 173 -25.13 -12.91 -5.13
CA SER A 173 -25.54 -11.58 -5.48
C SER A 173 -27.01 -11.50 -5.06
N GLU A 174 -27.27 -10.80 -3.94
CA GLU A 174 -28.60 -10.26 -3.77
C GLU A 174 -28.83 -9.46 -5.04
N THR A 175 -29.87 -9.80 -5.78
CA THR A 175 -30.37 -9.02 -6.89
C THR A 175 -30.97 -7.74 -6.32
N THR A 176 -30.14 -6.93 -5.70
CA THR A 176 -30.42 -5.52 -5.50
C THR A 176 -30.41 -4.93 -6.90
N ALA A 177 -31.53 -4.32 -7.29
CA ALA A 177 -31.63 -3.62 -8.56
C ALA A 177 -30.37 -2.79 -8.74
N LYS A 178 -29.53 -3.18 -9.72
CA LYS A 178 -28.22 -2.57 -9.89
C LYS A 178 -28.47 -1.24 -10.58
N TYR A 179 -28.46 -0.17 -9.80
CA TYR A 179 -28.53 1.18 -10.35
C TYR A 179 -27.27 1.46 -11.17
N THR A 180 -27.43 2.27 -12.19
CA THR A 180 -26.37 2.67 -13.11
C THR A 180 -26.35 4.19 -13.25
N ILE A 181 -25.45 4.74 -14.03
CA ILE A 181 -25.38 6.18 -14.27
C ILE A 181 -26.67 6.71 -14.91
N GLU A 182 -27.39 5.89 -15.68
CA GLU A 182 -28.67 6.23 -16.31
C GLU A 182 -29.77 6.53 -15.29
N ASP A 183 -29.66 5.99 -14.08
CA ASP A 183 -30.59 6.28 -12.98
C ASP A 183 -30.31 7.63 -12.31
N HIS A 184 -29.21 8.31 -12.72
CA HIS A 184 -28.78 9.60 -12.21
C HIS A 184 -28.73 10.67 -13.31
N PRO A 185 -29.86 11.15 -13.81
CA PRO A 185 -29.91 12.01 -15.01
C PRO A 185 -29.12 13.32 -14.88
N PHE A 186 -28.91 13.84 -13.66
CA PHE A 186 -28.07 15.01 -13.46
C PHE A 186 -26.60 14.74 -13.78
N LEU A 187 -26.10 13.52 -13.62
CA LEU A 187 -24.72 13.16 -14.01
C LEU A 187 -24.51 13.11 -15.52
N LEU A 188 -25.58 12.96 -16.28
CA LEU A 188 -25.59 12.93 -17.74
C LEU A 188 -25.88 14.29 -18.38
N SER A 189 -26.20 15.31 -17.56
CA SER A 189 -26.49 16.65 -18.07
C SER A 189 -25.23 17.31 -18.66
N ALA A 190 -25.40 18.16 -19.68
CA ALA A 190 -24.27 18.87 -20.30
C ALA A 190 -23.49 19.75 -19.30
N GLU A 191 -24.14 20.21 -18.23
CA GLU A 191 -23.52 21.04 -17.19
C GLU A 191 -22.70 20.22 -16.21
N MET A 192 -23.19 19.09 -15.72
CA MET A 192 -22.57 18.35 -14.63
C MET A 192 -21.73 17.15 -15.08
N ASN A 193 -21.97 16.61 -16.28
CA ASN A 193 -21.21 15.46 -16.76
C ASN A 193 -19.70 15.70 -16.82
N PRO A 194 -19.19 16.82 -17.35
CA PRO A 194 -17.76 17.07 -17.36
C PRO A 194 -17.14 17.13 -15.95
N VAL A 195 -17.86 17.75 -14.99
CA VAL A 195 -17.41 17.88 -13.60
C VAL A 195 -17.39 16.49 -12.91
N TYR A 196 -18.46 15.72 -13.14
CA TYR A 196 -18.54 14.35 -12.59
C TYR A 196 -17.45 13.43 -13.14
N GLU A 197 -17.27 13.39 -14.45
CA GLU A 197 -16.25 12.51 -15.08
C GLU A 197 -14.82 12.90 -14.67
N ALA A 198 -14.52 14.20 -14.55
CA ALA A 198 -13.23 14.67 -14.04
C ALA A 198 -13.03 14.22 -12.58
N PHE A 199 -14.03 14.43 -11.73
CA PHE A 199 -13.98 14.01 -10.33
C PHE A 199 -13.86 12.48 -10.21
N ARG A 200 -14.69 11.74 -10.92
CA ARG A 200 -14.70 10.26 -10.96
C ARG A 200 -13.33 9.69 -11.29
N LYS A 201 -12.74 10.19 -12.38
CA LYS A 201 -11.41 9.75 -12.84
C LYS A 201 -10.35 9.90 -11.74
N GLU A 202 -10.32 11.05 -11.10
CA GLU A 202 -9.34 11.37 -10.07
C GLU A 202 -9.58 10.56 -8.78
N VAL A 203 -10.83 10.39 -8.35
CA VAL A 203 -11.16 9.58 -7.16
C VAL A 203 -10.81 8.12 -7.38
N MET A 204 -11.16 7.55 -8.54
CA MET A 204 -10.80 6.17 -8.89
C MET A 204 -9.30 5.95 -8.99
N ALA A 205 -8.52 7.00 -9.26
CA ALA A 205 -7.06 6.94 -9.34
C ALA A 205 -6.36 7.10 -7.97
N LEU A 206 -7.09 7.42 -6.88
CA LEU A 206 -6.49 7.62 -5.56
C LEU A 206 -5.84 6.35 -5.01
N ASP A 207 -6.49 5.20 -5.20
CA ASP A 207 -5.95 3.89 -4.83
C ASP A 207 -6.61 2.79 -5.66
N GLN A 208 -5.90 1.68 -5.88
CA GLN A 208 -6.40 0.52 -6.64
C GLN A 208 -7.57 -0.18 -5.96
N CYS A 209 -7.75 0.00 -4.65
CA CYS A 209 -8.86 -0.56 -3.90
C CYS A 209 -10.17 0.23 -4.06
N VAL A 210 -10.13 1.43 -4.62
CA VAL A 210 -11.31 2.28 -4.78
C VAL A 210 -12.27 1.66 -5.80
N THR A 211 -13.52 1.53 -5.39
CA THR A 211 -14.61 1.05 -6.24
C THR A 211 -15.77 2.04 -6.24
N GLU A 212 -16.51 2.10 -7.34
CA GLU A 212 -17.70 2.93 -7.51
C GLU A 212 -18.96 2.08 -7.47
N GLU A 213 -19.97 2.54 -6.74
CA GLU A 213 -21.29 1.90 -6.69
C GLU A 213 -22.39 2.92 -6.86
N PHE A 214 -23.24 2.69 -7.86
CA PHE A 214 -24.46 3.48 -8.07
C PHE A 214 -25.57 2.93 -7.17
N LEU A 215 -26.13 3.79 -6.35
CA LEU A 215 -27.26 3.51 -5.46
C LEU A 215 -28.46 4.36 -5.89
N LYS A 216 -29.66 4.06 -5.40
CA LYS A 216 -30.87 4.73 -5.84
C LYS A 216 -30.82 6.27 -5.83
N LEU A 217 -30.12 6.87 -4.88
CA LEU A 217 -30.13 8.32 -4.66
C LEU A 217 -28.74 8.97 -4.70
N TYR A 218 -27.68 8.18 -4.70
CA TYR A 218 -26.31 8.67 -4.65
C TYR A 218 -25.33 7.68 -5.26
N VAL A 219 -24.14 8.15 -5.57
CA VAL A 219 -22.99 7.31 -5.97
C VAL A 219 -22.04 7.24 -4.79
N ALA A 220 -21.65 6.03 -4.40
CA ALA A 220 -20.69 5.78 -3.34
C ALA A 220 -19.34 5.39 -3.92
N TYR A 221 -18.27 5.99 -3.42
CA TYR A 221 -16.91 5.49 -3.63
C TYR A 221 -16.43 4.82 -2.35
N LYS A 222 -15.97 3.60 -2.51
CA LYS A 222 -15.62 2.70 -1.41
C LYS A 222 -14.17 2.27 -1.53
N ALA A 223 -13.51 2.22 -0.39
CA ALA A 223 -12.33 1.39 -0.19
C ALA A 223 -12.78 0.17 0.64
N GLU A 224 -12.80 0.29 1.93
CA GLU A 224 -13.38 -0.69 2.85
C GLU A 224 -14.86 -0.43 3.10
N THR A 225 -15.18 0.80 3.41
CA THR A 225 -16.53 1.36 3.50
C THR A 225 -16.62 2.57 2.57
N ASN A 226 -17.78 3.22 2.51
CA ASN A 226 -17.88 4.47 1.76
C ASN A 226 -16.97 5.51 2.42
N PHE A 227 -16.03 6.06 1.68
CA PHE A 227 -15.23 7.21 2.14
C PHE A 227 -15.72 8.53 1.55
N VAL A 228 -16.43 8.47 0.41
CA VAL A 228 -17.14 9.61 -0.16
C VAL A 228 -18.43 9.16 -0.84
N ASP A 229 -19.48 9.91 -0.61
CA ASP A 229 -20.78 9.76 -1.26
C ASP A 229 -21.10 11.02 -2.06
N ILE A 230 -21.68 10.86 -3.26
CA ILE A 230 -22.11 11.95 -4.12
C ILE A 230 -23.60 11.86 -4.34
N VAL A 231 -24.33 12.91 -3.97
CA VAL A 231 -25.73 13.09 -4.36
C VAL A 231 -25.77 14.09 -5.53
N PRO A 232 -26.10 13.62 -6.75
CA PRO A 232 -26.18 14.48 -7.92
C PRO A 232 -27.33 15.47 -7.80
N GLN A 233 -27.07 16.72 -8.15
CA GLN A 233 -28.06 17.80 -8.24
C GLN A 233 -27.91 18.54 -9.58
N ALA A 234 -28.91 19.30 -9.97
CA ALA A 234 -28.94 19.96 -11.29
C ALA A 234 -27.73 20.85 -11.58
N LYS A 235 -27.16 21.52 -10.56
CA LYS A 235 -26.06 22.50 -10.71
C LYS A 235 -24.84 22.22 -9.86
N LYS A 236 -24.80 21.11 -9.13
CA LYS A 236 -23.66 20.70 -8.31
C LYS A 236 -23.74 19.26 -7.91
N LEU A 237 -22.61 18.67 -7.61
CA LEU A 237 -22.50 17.44 -6.87
C LEU A 237 -22.44 17.78 -5.38
N ARG A 238 -23.35 17.24 -4.58
CA ARG A 238 -23.25 17.32 -3.14
C ARG A 238 -22.38 16.17 -2.66
N VAL A 239 -21.20 16.49 -2.20
CA VAL A 239 -20.17 15.54 -1.78
C VAL A 239 -20.20 15.42 -0.26
N THR A 240 -20.24 14.20 0.24
CA THR A 240 -20.18 13.91 1.68
C THR A 240 -18.96 13.02 1.95
N LEU A 241 -18.11 13.42 2.90
CA LEU A 241 -16.91 12.69 3.31
C LEU A 241 -17.19 11.93 4.60
N ASN A 242 -16.82 10.64 4.63
CA ASN A 242 -17.03 9.78 5.78
C ASN A 242 -15.92 9.94 6.82
N MET A 243 -15.90 11.11 7.44
CA MET A 243 -15.01 11.46 8.55
C MET A 243 -15.67 12.46 9.48
N LYS A 244 -15.09 12.67 10.66
CA LYS A 244 -15.57 13.69 11.60
C LYS A 244 -15.19 15.09 11.11
N PHE A 245 -16.08 16.05 11.32
CA PHE A 245 -15.83 17.44 10.91
C PHE A 245 -14.62 18.06 11.62
N SER A 246 -14.31 17.64 12.84
CA SER A 246 -13.15 18.11 13.59
C SER A 246 -11.79 17.61 13.06
N GLU A 247 -11.79 16.65 12.14
CA GLU A 247 -10.59 16.00 11.63
C GLU A 247 -10.23 16.47 10.22
N ILE A 248 -11.14 17.17 9.53
CA ILE A 248 -10.88 17.70 8.18
C ILE A 248 -9.98 18.92 8.24
N ASN A 249 -8.94 18.93 7.40
CA ASN A 249 -8.14 20.12 7.13
C ASN A 249 -8.67 20.80 5.87
N ASP A 250 -9.47 21.85 6.05
CA ASP A 250 -10.10 22.64 4.98
C ASP A 250 -9.71 24.12 5.07
N PRO A 251 -8.53 24.52 4.57
CA PRO A 251 -8.08 25.91 4.64
C PRO A 251 -8.99 26.92 3.92
N LYS A 252 -9.79 26.48 2.95
CA LYS A 252 -10.75 27.36 2.23
C LYS A 252 -12.09 27.51 2.94
N GLY A 253 -12.38 26.66 3.95
CA GLY A 253 -13.63 26.73 4.70
C GLY A 253 -14.88 26.40 3.87
N ILE A 254 -14.78 25.56 2.83
CA ILE A 254 -15.92 25.20 1.97
C ILE A 254 -16.74 24.05 2.55
N CYS A 255 -16.20 23.34 3.54
CA CYS A 255 -16.89 22.22 4.18
C CYS A 255 -17.85 22.74 5.26
N ARG A 256 -18.98 22.06 5.37
CA ARG A 256 -19.93 22.28 6.45
C ARG A 256 -20.09 21.04 7.34
N ASN A 257 -20.27 21.26 8.63
CA ASN A 257 -20.60 20.23 9.58
C ASN A 257 -22.08 19.85 9.42
N VAL A 258 -22.31 18.58 9.20
CA VAL A 258 -23.64 18.00 9.00
C VAL A 258 -23.93 16.85 9.97
N ALA A 259 -23.15 16.77 11.07
CA ALA A 259 -23.41 15.83 12.16
C ALA A 259 -24.83 16.04 12.71
N GLY A 260 -25.53 14.92 12.91
CA GLY A 260 -26.91 14.96 13.48
C GLY A 260 -28.04 15.37 12.53
N LEU A 261 -27.72 15.68 11.26
CA LEU A 261 -28.76 15.93 10.27
C LEU A 261 -29.19 14.61 9.62
N GLY A 262 -30.49 14.33 9.62
CA GLY A 262 -31.05 13.18 8.88
C GLY A 262 -30.86 13.34 7.37
N ARG A 263 -30.13 12.42 6.71
CA ARG A 263 -29.80 12.52 5.30
C ARG A 263 -29.29 11.21 4.70
N TRP A 264 -29.15 11.23 3.38
CA TRP A 264 -28.51 10.17 2.60
C TRP A 264 -26.99 10.41 2.57
N GLY A 265 -26.20 9.41 2.91
CA GLY A 265 -24.75 9.43 2.97
C GLY A 265 -24.21 9.32 4.40
N ASN A 266 -23.02 8.74 4.52
CA ASN A 266 -22.30 8.55 5.77
C ASN A 266 -21.31 9.71 6.01
N GLY A 267 -21.01 10.01 7.29
CA GLY A 267 -20.01 11.01 7.64
C GLY A 267 -20.57 12.37 8.08
N GLN A 268 -19.68 13.28 8.51
CA GLN A 268 -20.05 14.55 9.12
C GLN A 268 -19.64 15.77 8.29
N VAL A 269 -18.91 15.56 7.20
CA VAL A 269 -18.39 16.64 6.34
C VAL A 269 -19.15 16.66 5.04
N GLU A 270 -19.69 17.81 4.67
CA GLU A 270 -20.39 17.99 3.39
C GLU A 270 -19.89 19.24 2.68
N LEU A 271 -19.76 19.16 1.35
CA LEU A 271 -19.39 20.28 0.49
C LEU A 271 -20.09 20.17 -0.87
N GLY A 272 -20.04 21.25 -1.65
CA GLY A 272 -20.53 21.29 -3.03
C GLY A 272 -19.37 21.27 -4.01
N LEU A 273 -19.55 20.60 -5.15
CA LEU A 273 -18.65 20.65 -6.30
C LEU A 273 -19.45 21.02 -7.54
N SER A 274 -19.16 22.17 -8.14
CA SER A 274 -19.96 22.75 -9.22
C SER A 274 -19.16 22.98 -10.51
N THR A 275 -17.84 23.15 -10.43
CA THR A 275 -16.99 23.48 -11.57
C THR A 275 -15.76 22.58 -11.65
N LEU A 276 -15.15 22.50 -12.84
CA LEU A 276 -13.92 21.75 -13.05
C LEU A 276 -12.75 22.29 -12.21
N ASP A 277 -12.68 23.60 -12.03
CA ASP A 277 -11.58 24.23 -11.28
C ASP A 277 -11.60 23.91 -9.78
N GLU A 278 -12.74 23.49 -9.26
CA GLU A 278 -12.88 23.05 -7.87
C GLU A 278 -12.39 21.60 -7.64
N VAL A 279 -12.35 20.76 -8.69
CA VAL A 279 -12.03 19.33 -8.59
C VAL A 279 -10.71 19.06 -7.88
N PRO A 280 -9.58 19.74 -8.17
CA PRO A 280 -8.32 19.45 -7.50
C PRO A 280 -8.35 19.70 -5.99
N TYR A 281 -9.05 20.77 -5.56
CA TYR A 281 -9.17 21.09 -4.14
C TYR A 281 -10.08 20.07 -3.43
N VAL A 282 -11.24 19.79 -4.00
CA VAL A 282 -12.19 18.80 -3.47
C VAL A 282 -11.55 17.41 -3.38
N LEU A 283 -10.75 17.04 -4.38
CA LEU A 283 -10.00 15.78 -4.36
C LEU A 283 -9.03 15.68 -3.18
N GLY A 284 -8.37 16.79 -2.83
CA GLY A 284 -7.51 16.86 -1.63
C GLY A 284 -8.27 16.60 -0.33
N LEU A 285 -9.54 17.04 -0.24
CA LEU A 285 -10.41 16.76 0.90
C LEU A 285 -10.89 15.30 0.90
N VAL A 286 -11.25 14.76 -0.27
CA VAL A 286 -11.63 13.35 -0.45
C VAL A 286 -10.50 12.42 -0.04
N ARG A 287 -9.26 12.75 -0.41
CA ARG A 287 -8.07 11.99 -0.04
C ARG A 287 -7.92 11.86 1.47
N GLN A 288 -8.17 12.91 2.25
CA GLN A 288 -8.11 12.86 3.71
C GLN A 288 -9.09 11.82 4.27
N SER A 289 -10.31 11.73 3.71
CA SER A 289 -11.29 10.72 4.11
C SER A 289 -10.83 9.30 3.78
N LEU A 290 -10.22 9.09 2.62
CA LEU A 290 -9.64 7.80 2.24
C LEU A 290 -8.47 7.41 3.14
N GLU A 291 -7.49 8.30 3.32
CA GLU A 291 -6.30 8.07 4.15
C GLU A 291 -6.67 7.75 5.59
N LYS A 292 -7.70 8.41 6.13
CA LYS A 292 -8.22 8.10 7.46
C LYS A 292 -8.75 6.67 7.54
N GLN A 293 -9.58 6.24 6.59
CA GLN A 293 -10.07 4.87 6.55
C GLN A 293 -8.94 3.85 6.44
N LEU A 294 -7.96 4.13 5.61
CA LEU A 294 -6.79 3.27 5.45
C LEU A 294 -5.87 3.30 6.69
N GLY A 295 -5.78 4.44 7.39
CA GLY A 295 -4.98 4.63 8.60
C GLY A 295 -5.56 3.96 9.85
N GLU A 296 -6.87 4.02 10.06
CA GLU A 296 -7.56 3.36 11.19
C GLU A 296 -7.40 1.83 11.20
N ILE A 297 -7.09 1.24 10.05
CA ILE A 297 -6.84 -0.19 9.91
C ILE A 297 -5.46 -0.59 10.43
N PHE A 298 -4.50 0.32 10.38
CA PHE A 298 -3.14 0.06 10.87
C PHE A 298 -3.00 0.31 12.38
N GLU A 299 -4.01 0.89 13.03
CA GLU A 299 -4.04 1.14 14.48
C GLU A 299 -4.92 0.14 15.26
N SER A 300 -5.72 -0.66 14.62
CA SER A 300 -6.55 -1.73 15.20
C SER A 300 -5.90 -3.11 15.05
#